data_1a08a0314b59f12ceee56d29163a1a35
#
_entry.id   1a08a0314b59f12ceee56d29163a1a35
#
_cell.length_a   1.000
_cell.length_b   1.000
_cell.length_c   1.000
_cell.angle_alpha   90.00
_cell.angle_beta   90.00
_cell.angle_gamma   90.00
#
_symmetry.space_group_name_H-M   'P 1'
#
loop_
_entity.id
_entity.type
_entity.pdbx_description
1 polymer ?
#
loop_
_entity_poly.entity_id
_entity_poly.type
_entity_poly.pdbx_seq_one_letter_code
_entity_poly.pdbx_strand_id
1 'polypeptide(L)'
;DKLVMALPAYANDYAVTGGIKGRQIYQSVPDSINGILPSPTWLCYEKVNMYLYDGTDGNRHLFYASDARSTEALLELADELGISQIGFWHFNSVDPQMWDTAAKWQKK
;
A
#
# COMPACT_ATOMS: atom_id res chain seq x y z
N ASP A 1 -17.07 -11.28 14.96
CA ASP A 1 -17.92 -11.48 13.78
C ASP A 1 -18.54 -10.21 13.23
N LYS A 2 -18.44 -9.10 13.96
CA LYS A 2 -19.02 -7.82 13.53
C LYS A 2 -17.94 -6.80 13.14
N LEU A 3 -16.68 -7.21 13.12
CA LEU A 3 -15.58 -6.35 12.73
C LEU A 3 -15.16 -6.63 11.30
N VAL A 4 -14.96 -5.58 10.53
CA VAL A 4 -14.36 -5.63 9.21
C VAL A 4 -13.04 -4.90 9.27
N MET A 5 -11.96 -5.57 8.87
CA MET A 5 -10.64 -4.95 8.80
C MET A 5 -10.51 -4.24 7.46
N ALA A 6 -10.29 -2.93 7.51
CA ALA A 6 -10.04 -2.15 6.31
C ALA A 6 -8.57 -2.22 5.92
N LEU A 7 -8.30 -2.68 4.71
CA LEU A 7 -6.96 -2.78 4.16
C LEU A 7 -6.68 -1.60 3.24
N PRO A 8 -5.56 -0.90 3.41
CA PRO A 8 -5.20 0.18 2.50
C PRO A 8 -4.79 -0.38 1.15
N ALA A 9 -5.26 0.27 0.09
CA ALA A 9 -4.87 -0.03 -1.29
C ALA A 9 -4.51 1.27 -2.00
N TYR A 10 -3.80 2.15 -1.32
CA TYR A 10 -3.39 3.45 -1.84
C TYR A 10 -1.93 3.71 -1.50
N ALA A 11 -1.39 4.76 -2.08
CA ALA A 11 -0.06 5.25 -1.79
C ALA A 11 -0.12 6.69 -1.27
N ASN A 12 0.93 7.08 -0.57
CA ASN A 12 1.13 8.46 -0.13
C ASN A 12 2.47 8.94 -0.65
N ASP A 13 2.47 10.09 -1.31
CA ASP A 13 3.67 10.72 -1.87
C ASP A 13 3.93 12.04 -1.15
N TYR A 14 5.09 12.17 -0.54
CA TYR A 14 5.49 13.34 0.22
C TYR A 14 6.74 13.98 -0.37
N ALA A 15 6.64 15.23 -0.84
CA ALA A 15 7.82 16.03 -1.17
C ALA A 15 8.43 16.54 0.13
N VAL A 16 9.67 16.17 0.42
CA VAL A 16 10.30 16.45 1.73
C VAL A 16 11.37 17.53 1.70
N THR A 17 11.88 17.93 0.53
CA THR A 17 12.91 18.97 0.45
C THR A 17 12.39 20.39 0.31
N GLY A 18 11.14 20.58 -0.07
CA GLY A 18 10.50 21.90 -0.16
C GLY A 18 9.47 22.16 0.94
N GLY A 19 9.59 21.53 2.10
CA GLY A 19 8.54 21.42 3.08
C GLY A 19 7.73 20.14 2.83
N ILE A 20 7.10 19.64 3.89
CA ILE A 20 6.34 18.40 3.77
C ILE A 20 5.01 18.69 3.09
N LYS A 21 4.88 18.27 1.85
CA LYS A 21 3.63 18.31 1.08
C LYS A 21 3.29 16.90 0.66
N GLY A 22 2.15 16.39 1.10
CA GLY A 22 1.71 15.04 0.81
C GLY A 22 0.45 15.00 -0.02
N ARG A 23 0.29 13.94 -0.77
CA ARG A 23 -0.96 13.61 -1.46
C ARG A 23 -1.19 12.11 -1.42
N GLN A 24 -2.44 11.71 -1.36
CA GLN A 24 -2.83 10.31 -1.53
C GLN A 24 -3.00 9.99 -3.02
N ILE A 25 -2.59 8.80 -3.39
CA ILE A 25 -2.67 8.29 -4.75
C ILE A 25 -3.57 7.07 -4.76
N TYR A 26 -4.70 7.18 -5.46
CA TYR A 26 -5.71 6.14 -5.58
C TYR A 26 -5.63 5.44 -6.94
N GLN A 27 -4.41 5.07 -7.30
CA GLN A 27 -4.12 4.27 -8.48
C GLN A 27 -3.23 3.12 -8.07
N SER A 28 -3.17 2.08 -8.87
CA SER A 28 -2.20 1.03 -8.62
C SER A 28 -0.78 1.62 -8.62
N VAL A 29 0.07 1.11 -7.73
CA VAL A 29 1.44 1.61 -7.61
C VAL A 29 2.19 1.56 -8.94
N PRO A 30 2.11 0.47 -9.74
CA PRO A 30 2.76 0.44 -11.04
C PRO A 30 2.32 1.55 -12.00
N ASP A 31 1.04 1.92 -11.97
CA ASP A 31 0.50 2.95 -12.85
C ASP A 31 0.88 4.36 -12.42
N SER A 32 1.07 4.56 -11.11
CA SER A 32 1.34 5.90 -10.57
C SER A 32 2.81 6.33 -10.68
N ILE A 33 3.74 5.40 -10.86
CA ILE A 33 5.18 5.67 -10.78
C ILE A 33 6.01 5.21 -11.98
N ASN A 34 5.40 4.49 -12.92
CA ASN A 34 5.98 4.20 -14.24
C ASN A 34 7.44 3.70 -14.22
N GLY A 35 7.79 2.86 -13.26
CA GLY A 35 9.12 2.26 -13.20
C GLY A 35 10.25 3.21 -12.78
N ILE A 36 9.95 4.40 -12.29
CA ILE A 36 10.95 5.40 -11.88
C ILE A 36 11.54 5.09 -10.50
N LEU A 37 10.87 4.25 -9.72
CA LEU A 37 11.25 4.04 -8.33
C LEU A 37 12.43 3.07 -8.17
N PRO A 38 13.37 3.39 -7.26
CA PRO A 38 14.38 2.44 -6.83
C PRO A 38 13.76 1.30 -6.02
N SER A 39 14.58 0.35 -5.59
CA SER A 39 14.13 -0.73 -4.74
C SER A 39 13.52 -0.20 -3.44
N PRO A 40 12.40 -0.74 -2.99
CA PRO A 40 11.75 -0.28 -1.75
C PRO A 40 12.45 -0.80 -0.50
N THR A 41 12.20 -0.09 0.60
CA THR A 41 12.45 -0.58 1.95
C THR A 41 11.13 -1.02 2.56
N TRP A 42 11.09 -2.26 3.04
CA TRP A 42 9.91 -2.78 3.71
C TRP A 42 9.83 -2.28 5.15
N LEU A 43 8.72 -1.64 5.49
CA LEU A 43 8.45 -1.16 6.84
C LEU A 43 7.56 -2.19 7.55
N CYS A 44 8.15 -2.98 8.44
CA CYS A 44 7.47 -4.15 9.02
C CYS A 44 6.34 -3.80 10.00
N TYR A 45 6.39 -2.65 10.64
CA TYR A 45 5.30 -2.21 11.53
C TYR A 45 4.14 -1.62 10.76
N GLU A 46 4.43 -0.81 9.78
CA GLU A 46 3.43 -0.15 8.92
C GLU A 46 2.90 -1.09 7.84
N LYS A 47 3.63 -2.14 7.53
CA LYS A 47 3.32 -3.14 6.50
C LYS A 47 3.13 -2.52 5.12
N VAL A 48 4.05 -1.61 4.79
CA VAL A 48 4.09 -0.92 3.49
C VAL A 48 5.51 -0.87 2.96
N ASN A 49 5.65 -0.63 1.66
CA ASN A 49 6.92 -0.33 1.04
C ASN A 49 7.18 1.18 1.05
N MET A 50 8.40 1.56 1.40
CA MET A 50 8.86 2.94 1.33
C MET A 50 9.87 3.09 0.21
N TYR A 51 9.66 4.09 -0.64
CA TYR A 51 10.57 4.46 -1.72
C TYR A 51 11.07 5.88 -1.49
N LEU A 52 12.36 6.08 -1.67
CA LEU A 52 12.96 7.41 -1.68
C LEU A 52 13.40 7.70 -3.11
N TYR A 53 12.91 8.77 -3.70
CA TYR A 53 13.22 9.10 -5.09
C TYR A 53 13.29 10.61 -5.31
N ASP A 54 13.96 11.01 -6.40
CA ASP A 54 14.01 12.40 -6.83
C ASP A 54 12.93 12.63 -7.87
N GLY A 55 12.00 13.54 -7.55
CA GLY A 55 10.86 13.83 -8.41
C GLY A 55 11.23 14.76 -9.56
N THR A 56 10.37 14.80 -10.57
CA THR A 56 10.49 15.72 -11.71
C THR A 56 10.26 17.19 -11.33
N ASP A 57 9.72 17.43 -10.14
CA ASP A 57 9.55 18.75 -9.54
C ASP A 57 10.84 19.33 -8.92
N GLY A 58 11.94 18.60 -8.99
CA GLY A 58 13.21 18.97 -8.37
C GLY A 58 13.30 18.71 -6.89
N ASN A 59 12.30 18.06 -6.28
CA ASN A 59 12.26 17.73 -4.87
C ASN A 59 12.54 16.26 -4.64
N ARG A 60 13.05 15.95 -3.44
CA ARG A 60 13.16 14.59 -2.96
C ARG A 60 11.81 14.15 -2.38
N HIS A 61 11.41 12.93 -2.70
CA HIS A 61 10.11 12.38 -2.31
C HIS A 61 10.28 11.12 -1.48
N LEU A 62 9.39 10.96 -0.49
CA LEU A 62 9.10 9.69 0.16
C LEU A 62 7.75 9.19 -0.35
N PHE A 63 7.74 7.97 -0.85
CA PHE A 63 6.55 7.33 -1.39
C PHE A 63 6.27 6.07 -0.58
N TYR A 64 5.12 6.02 0.06
CA TYR A 64 4.68 4.87 0.85
C TYR A 64 3.56 4.17 0.10
N ALA A 65 3.72 2.89 -0.17
CA ALA A 65 2.78 2.16 -1.01
C ALA A 65 2.40 0.83 -0.40
N SER A 66 1.11 0.53 -0.45
CA SER A 66 0.58 -0.79 -0.15
C SER A 66 0.54 -1.63 -1.43
N ASP A 67 0.98 -2.88 -1.32
CA ASP A 67 0.99 -3.85 -2.43
C ASP A 67 0.50 -5.22 -1.95
N ALA A 68 0.69 -6.26 -2.76
CA ALA A 68 0.28 -7.62 -2.39
C ALA A 68 0.96 -8.12 -1.12
N ARG A 69 2.22 -7.76 -0.88
CA ARG A 69 2.92 -8.10 0.36
C ARG A 69 2.29 -7.41 1.57
N SER A 70 1.88 -6.15 1.42
CA SER A 70 1.15 -5.40 2.44
C SER A 70 -0.18 -6.08 2.77
N THR A 71 -0.91 -6.48 1.74
CA THR A 71 -2.18 -7.21 1.88
C THR A 71 -1.96 -8.52 2.62
N GLU A 72 -0.98 -9.33 2.22
CA GLU A 72 -0.67 -10.60 2.87
C GLU A 72 -0.34 -10.42 4.35
N ALA A 73 0.51 -9.46 4.68
CA ALA A 73 0.91 -9.17 6.06
C ALA A 73 -0.28 -8.74 6.94
N LEU A 74 -1.20 -7.95 6.38
CA LEU A 74 -2.40 -7.54 7.10
C LEU A 74 -3.43 -8.66 7.24
N LEU A 75 -3.52 -9.57 6.27
CA LEU A 75 -4.38 -10.74 6.37
C LEU A 75 -3.86 -11.73 7.43
N GLU A 76 -2.55 -11.89 7.56
CA GLU A 76 -1.96 -12.66 8.67
C GLU A 76 -2.34 -12.05 10.02
N LEU A 77 -2.29 -10.73 10.13
CA LEU A 77 -2.73 -10.04 11.33
C LEU A 77 -4.22 -10.24 11.60
N ALA A 78 -5.06 -10.22 10.56
CA ALA A 78 -6.48 -10.51 10.69
C ALA A 78 -6.71 -11.91 11.25
N ASP A 79 -5.96 -12.91 10.78
CA ASP A 79 -6.03 -14.27 11.30
C ASP A 79 -5.65 -14.32 12.79
N GLU A 80 -4.57 -13.65 13.18
CA GLU A 80 -4.14 -13.57 14.57
C GLU A 80 -5.20 -12.94 15.49
N LEU A 81 -5.91 -11.95 14.96
CA LEU A 81 -6.95 -11.24 15.72
C LEU A 81 -8.34 -11.89 15.62
N GLY A 82 -8.48 -12.97 14.86
CA GLY A 82 -9.76 -13.65 14.66
C GLY A 82 -10.74 -12.86 13.79
N ILE A 83 -10.27 -11.97 12.93
CA ILE A 83 -11.10 -11.18 12.04
C ILE A 83 -11.27 -11.94 10.73
N SER A 84 -12.51 -12.20 10.35
CA SER A 84 -12.86 -12.98 9.16
C SER A 84 -13.39 -12.15 7.98
N GLN A 85 -13.54 -10.86 8.16
CA GLN A 85 -14.08 -9.97 7.13
C GLN A 85 -13.11 -8.83 6.86
N ILE A 86 -12.83 -8.59 5.59
CA ILE A 86 -11.95 -7.50 5.14
C ILE A 86 -12.63 -6.65 4.07
N GLY A 87 -12.15 -5.43 3.93
CA GLY A 87 -12.51 -4.54 2.83
C GLY A 87 -11.30 -3.73 2.41
N PHE A 88 -11.25 -3.33 1.16
CA PHE A 88 -10.20 -2.48 0.64
C PHE A 88 -10.65 -1.03 0.53
N TRP A 89 -9.79 -0.11 0.89
CA TRP A 89 -9.88 1.29 0.55
C TRP A 89 -8.66 1.66 -0.30
N HIS A 90 -8.73 2.03 -1.46
CA HIS A 90 -9.84 2.42 -2.31
C HIS A 90 -9.94 1.41 -3.46
N PHE A 91 -11.13 1.12 -3.93
CA PHE A 91 -11.39 0.10 -4.94
C PHE A 91 -10.54 0.26 -6.20
N ASN A 92 -10.43 1.49 -6.72
CA ASN A 92 -9.67 1.76 -7.94
C ASN A 92 -8.15 1.61 -7.78
N SER A 93 -7.65 1.54 -6.56
CA SER A 93 -6.22 1.41 -6.29
C SER A 93 -5.78 -0.01 -5.98
N VAL A 94 -6.71 -0.94 -5.88
CA VAL A 94 -6.39 -2.36 -5.66
C VAL A 94 -5.86 -2.95 -6.96
N ASP A 95 -4.63 -3.47 -6.92
CA ASP A 95 -4.07 -4.16 -8.08
C ASP A 95 -4.50 -5.64 -8.11
N PRO A 96 -4.37 -6.32 -9.28
CA PRO A 96 -4.78 -7.71 -9.41
C PRO A 96 -4.10 -8.66 -8.42
N GLN A 97 -2.84 -8.41 -8.06
CA GLN A 97 -2.12 -9.27 -7.12
C GLN A 97 -2.68 -9.16 -5.70
N MET A 98 -3.15 -7.98 -5.31
CA MET A 98 -3.83 -7.77 -4.02
C MET A 98 -5.16 -8.55 -3.99
N TRP A 99 -5.92 -8.51 -5.07
CA TRP A 99 -7.15 -9.30 -5.21
C TRP A 99 -6.87 -10.79 -5.11
N ASP A 100 -5.84 -11.28 -5.80
CA ASP A 100 -5.47 -12.70 -5.77
C ASP A 100 -5.06 -13.13 -4.35
N THR A 101 -4.32 -12.30 -3.65
CA THR A 101 -3.90 -12.55 -2.26
C THR A 101 -5.11 -12.66 -1.34
N ALA A 102 -6.06 -11.74 -1.47
CA ALA A 102 -7.29 -11.76 -0.67
C ALA A 102 -8.16 -12.97 -1.00
N ALA A 103 -8.27 -13.33 -2.28
CA ALA A 103 -9.04 -14.50 -2.71
C ALA A 103 -8.47 -15.81 -2.15
N LYS A 104 -7.15 -15.96 -2.14
CA LYS A 104 -6.49 -17.13 -1.54
C LYS A 104 -6.74 -17.22 -0.04
N TRP A 105 -6.67 -16.10 0.65
CA TRP A 105 -6.95 -16.03 2.09
C TRP A 105 -8.39 -16.44 2.39
N GLN A 106 -9.34 -15.97 1.61
CA GLN A 106 -10.77 -16.26 1.79
C GLN A 106 -11.10 -17.76 1.66
N LYS A 107 -10.31 -18.50 0.87
CA LYS A 107 -10.53 -19.93 0.62
C LYS A 107 -9.96 -20.85 1.68
N LYS A 108 -9.27 -20.31 2.67
CA LYS A 108 -8.71 -21.14 3.76
C LYS A 108 -9.77 -21.75 4.65
#